data_1b869125fdbd33b6776079b924eb9ce1
#
_entry.id   1b869125fdbd33b6776079b924eb9ce1
#
_cell.length_a   1.000
_cell.length_b   1.000
_cell.length_c   1.000
_cell.angle_alpha   90.00
_cell.angle_beta   90.00
_cell.angle_gamma   90.00
#
_symmetry.space_group_name_H-M   'P 1'
#
loop_
_entity.id
_entity.type
_entity.pdbx_description
1 polymer ?
#
loop_
_entity_poly.entity_id
_entity_poly.type
_entity_poly.pdbx_seq_one_letter_code
_entity_poly.pdbx_strand_id
1 'polypeptide(L)'
;MVTGIDERPEAAGVITAFDIATRAIAGLQSVDDALQVIVDQVRPLVRARYAALGIVGPDGVIERFITSGITEEQRALIGDLPRGHGFLGLIIRENRPIRTADIATDPRRHGFPHHHPPMTTFLGVPITVQGRSIGNLYLTDKAATDEFSEADQRLVETFALHAAIAIENARLHEQVKRLAVVDERERIGTDLHDGIIQSIYAVGLSLEDVPDLVREDPDEVERRVERAIDSLHVTIRDIRNFIFGLRPELLSGTTLANGLLAVVEEFRHNSIVDVELDLGDVAEPGPETTGHLLGVINEALSNIARHSGATRAAVRLSRADPDGLRLALSDNGRGFEPSASTILGHQGLVNMRSRAATIGATIDIASGDHGTTIEIRLPGPGPTPTGAP
;
A
#
# COMPACT_ATOMS: atom_id res chain seq x y z
N MET A 1 28.55 -52.64 18.24
CA MET A 1 27.15 -52.38 17.88
C MET A 1 26.91 -50.89 18.13
N VAL A 2 26.99 -50.11 17.08
CA VAL A 2 26.78 -48.65 17.14
C VAL A 2 25.32 -48.43 16.84
N THR A 3 24.54 -48.02 17.84
CA THR A 3 23.18 -47.57 17.68
C THR A 3 23.20 -46.21 16.97
N GLY A 4 22.94 -46.24 15.65
CA GLY A 4 22.64 -45.02 14.87
C GLY A 4 21.31 -44.47 15.32
N ILE A 5 21.34 -43.33 15.99
CA ILE A 5 20.16 -42.53 16.31
C ILE A 5 19.65 -41.96 15.00
N ASP A 6 18.40 -42.24 14.70
CA ASP A 6 17.67 -41.79 13.50
C ASP A 6 17.35 -40.30 13.62
N GLU A 7 18.33 -39.44 13.34
CA GLU A 7 18.22 -37.94 13.39
C GLU A 7 17.63 -37.35 12.11
N ARG A 8 17.31 -38.16 11.11
CA ARG A 8 16.95 -37.66 9.77
C ARG A 8 15.55 -37.03 9.60
N PRO A 9 14.47 -37.48 10.25
CA PRO A 9 13.14 -36.86 10.05
C PRO A 9 12.99 -35.48 10.71
N GLU A 10 13.61 -35.23 11.85
CA GLU A 10 13.53 -33.92 12.52
C GLU A 10 14.30 -32.83 11.76
N ALA A 11 15.48 -33.14 11.25
CA ALA A 11 16.27 -32.20 10.46
C ALA A 11 15.58 -31.81 9.14
N ALA A 12 14.93 -32.76 8.46
CA ALA A 12 14.17 -32.49 7.23
C ALA A 12 12.98 -31.56 7.50
N GLY A 13 12.26 -31.73 8.60
CA GLY A 13 11.15 -30.87 9.01
C GLY A 13 11.59 -29.42 9.28
N VAL A 14 12.73 -29.25 9.95
CA VAL A 14 13.31 -27.92 10.23
C VAL A 14 13.68 -27.20 8.92
N ILE A 15 14.36 -27.89 7.99
CA ILE A 15 14.76 -27.30 6.70
C ILE A 15 13.51 -26.88 5.90
N THR A 16 12.47 -27.71 5.86
CA THR A 16 11.24 -27.40 5.16
C THR A 16 10.53 -26.17 5.77
N ALA A 17 10.47 -26.07 7.09
CA ALA A 17 9.86 -24.93 7.76
C ALA A 17 10.63 -23.62 7.51
N PHE A 18 11.96 -23.69 7.45
CA PHE A 18 12.77 -22.54 7.08
C PHE A 18 12.57 -22.11 5.63
N ASP A 19 12.47 -23.05 4.70
CA ASP A 19 12.19 -22.74 3.29
C ASP A 19 10.82 -22.06 3.14
N ILE A 20 9.79 -22.57 3.84
CA ILE A 20 8.46 -21.96 3.87
C ILE A 20 8.50 -20.55 4.45
N ALA A 21 9.16 -20.35 5.61
CA ALA A 21 9.28 -19.04 6.25
C ALA A 21 10.04 -18.05 5.35
N THR A 22 11.14 -18.49 4.72
CA THR A 22 11.94 -17.65 3.81
C THR A 22 11.15 -17.25 2.57
N ARG A 23 10.40 -18.17 1.97
CA ARG A 23 9.53 -17.87 0.82
C ARG A 23 8.38 -16.94 1.19
N ALA A 24 7.81 -17.10 2.37
CA ALA A 24 6.78 -16.19 2.89
C ALA A 24 7.32 -14.77 3.02
N ILE A 25 8.53 -14.58 3.55
CA ILE A 25 9.18 -13.27 3.66
C ILE A 25 9.45 -12.64 2.28
N ALA A 26 9.80 -13.46 1.28
CA ALA A 26 10.16 -12.98 -0.04
C ALA A 26 8.95 -12.70 -0.96
N GLY A 27 7.79 -13.32 -0.72
CA GLY A 27 6.66 -13.32 -1.64
C GLY A 27 5.35 -12.72 -1.12
N LEU A 28 5.21 -12.48 0.18
CA LEU A 28 3.98 -11.96 0.76
C LEU A 28 3.95 -10.43 0.74
N GLN A 29 2.81 -9.87 0.34
CA GLN A 29 2.56 -8.42 0.32
C GLN A 29 2.29 -7.86 1.72
N SER A 30 1.96 -8.72 2.71
CA SER A 30 1.64 -8.34 4.08
C SER A 30 2.68 -8.90 5.06
N VAL A 31 3.18 -8.02 5.92
CA VAL A 31 4.04 -8.43 7.05
C VAL A 31 3.32 -9.36 8.00
N ASP A 32 2.04 -9.12 8.27
CA ASP A 32 1.25 -9.91 9.20
C ASP A 32 1.13 -11.36 8.72
N ASP A 33 0.95 -11.58 7.42
CA ASP A 33 0.92 -12.92 6.83
C ASP A 33 2.27 -13.64 6.96
N ALA A 34 3.38 -12.93 6.73
CA ALA A 34 4.71 -13.50 6.91
C ALA A 34 4.98 -13.90 8.36
N LEU A 35 4.59 -13.07 9.31
CA LEU A 35 4.74 -13.34 10.74
C LEU A 35 3.80 -14.46 11.21
N GLN A 36 2.58 -14.56 10.67
CA GLN A 36 1.67 -15.67 10.93
C GLN A 36 2.29 -16.99 10.48
N VAL A 37 2.86 -17.04 9.29
CA VAL A 37 3.58 -18.24 8.81
C VAL A 37 4.71 -18.62 9.76
N ILE A 38 5.51 -17.66 10.23
CA ILE A 38 6.61 -17.92 11.18
C ILE A 38 6.08 -18.56 12.47
N VAL A 39 5.04 -18.00 13.06
CA VAL A 39 4.47 -18.50 14.33
C VAL A 39 3.86 -19.88 14.14
N ASP A 40 3.15 -20.11 13.01
CA ASP A 40 2.53 -21.39 12.70
C ASP A 40 3.56 -22.50 12.40
N GLN A 41 4.69 -22.15 11.81
CA GLN A 41 5.76 -23.12 11.54
C GLN A 41 6.58 -23.47 12.78
N VAL A 42 6.96 -22.49 13.61
CA VAL A 42 7.81 -22.75 14.79
C VAL A 42 7.08 -23.53 15.87
N ARG A 43 5.79 -23.32 16.06
CA ARG A 43 4.97 -23.96 17.10
C ARG A 43 5.06 -25.51 17.08
N PRO A 44 4.74 -26.20 15.96
CA PRO A 44 4.81 -27.66 15.90
C PRO A 44 6.23 -28.20 15.96
N LEU A 45 7.24 -27.47 15.45
CA LEU A 45 8.64 -27.91 15.46
C LEU A 45 9.19 -28.10 16.87
N VAL A 46 8.84 -27.23 17.80
CA VAL A 46 9.23 -27.36 19.22
C VAL A 46 8.15 -28.05 20.06
N ARG A 47 7.09 -28.59 19.42
CA ARG A 47 5.97 -29.26 20.05
C ARG A 47 5.28 -28.40 21.12
N ALA A 48 5.19 -27.09 20.90
CA ALA A 48 4.46 -26.19 21.79
C ALA A 48 2.96 -26.23 21.48
N ARG A 49 2.15 -26.08 22.52
CA ARG A 49 0.71 -25.96 22.38
C ARG A 49 0.32 -24.58 21.83
N TYR A 50 0.97 -23.54 22.31
CA TYR A 50 0.70 -22.16 21.93
C TYR A 50 2.00 -21.47 21.50
N ALA A 51 1.90 -20.58 20.54
CA ALA A 51 2.96 -19.67 20.16
C ALA A 51 2.38 -18.29 19.91
N ALA A 52 3.15 -17.23 20.20
CA ALA A 52 2.76 -15.88 19.88
C ALA A 52 3.97 -14.99 19.59
N LEU A 53 3.75 -13.98 18.77
CA LEU A 53 4.71 -12.95 18.39
C LEU A 53 4.12 -11.58 18.70
N GLY A 54 4.83 -10.78 19.50
CA GLY A 54 4.50 -9.40 19.80
C GLY A 54 5.48 -8.44 19.17
N ILE A 55 4.98 -7.40 18.48
CA ILE A 55 5.79 -6.30 17.96
C ILE A 55 5.53 -5.07 18.80
N VAL A 56 6.60 -4.37 19.16
CA VAL A 56 6.60 -3.20 20.04
C VAL A 56 6.68 -1.94 19.20
N GLY A 57 5.79 -1.00 19.48
CA GLY A 57 5.81 0.33 18.90
C GLY A 57 6.91 1.23 19.49
N PRO A 58 7.03 2.46 18.97
CA PRO A 58 8.02 3.43 19.44
C PRO A 58 7.89 3.81 20.92
N ASP A 59 6.68 3.71 21.46
CA ASP A 59 6.33 3.99 22.86
C ASP A 59 6.62 2.81 23.82
N GLY A 60 7.07 1.67 23.31
CA GLY A 60 7.35 0.48 24.09
C GLY A 60 6.14 -0.39 24.40
N VAL A 61 4.99 -0.10 23.79
CA VAL A 61 3.76 -0.87 23.91
C VAL A 61 3.66 -1.88 22.76
N ILE A 62 3.04 -3.04 23.01
CA ILE A 62 2.79 -4.03 21.95
C ILE A 62 1.68 -3.52 21.04
N GLU A 63 2.03 -3.21 19.80
CA GLU A 63 1.10 -2.72 18.77
C GLU A 63 0.49 -3.86 17.94
N ARG A 64 1.25 -4.94 17.74
CA ARG A 64 0.79 -6.11 16.96
C ARG A 64 1.03 -7.38 17.75
N PHE A 65 0.07 -8.29 17.67
CA PHE A 65 0.12 -9.54 18.42
C PHE A 65 -0.47 -10.68 17.59
N ILE A 66 0.38 -11.59 17.18
CA ILE A 66 0.06 -12.71 16.30
C ILE A 66 0.14 -13.99 17.10
N THR A 67 -0.85 -14.85 16.99
CA THR A 67 -0.97 -16.06 17.81
C THR A 67 -1.15 -17.32 16.96
N SER A 68 -0.68 -18.45 17.45
CA SER A 68 -0.91 -19.79 16.91
C SER A 68 -1.30 -20.76 18.03
N GLY A 69 -2.32 -21.57 17.77
CA GLY A 69 -2.85 -22.54 18.74
C GLY A 69 -4.00 -22.01 19.60
N ILE A 70 -4.35 -20.73 19.49
CA ILE A 70 -5.53 -20.09 20.12
C ILE A 70 -6.56 -19.82 19.03
N THR A 71 -7.83 -20.19 19.24
CA THR A 71 -8.90 -19.91 18.27
C THR A 71 -9.31 -18.43 18.31
N GLU A 72 -9.92 -17.94 17.22
CA GLU A 72 -10.43 -16.56 17.19
C GLU A 72 -11.46 -16.28 18.29
N GLU A 73 -12.32 -17.26 18.61
CA GLU A 73 -13.30 -17.15 19.70
C GLU A 73 -12.61 -17.00 21.06
N GLN A 74 -11.55 -17.78 21.31
CA GLN A 74 -10.75 -17.66 22.53
C GLN A 74 -10.01 -16.31 22.60
N ARG A 75 -9.47 -15.84 21.48
CA ARG A 75 -8.82 -14.55 21.39
C ARG A 75 -9.77 -13.39 21.67
N ALA A 76 -10.99 -13.45 21.13
CA ALA A 76 -12.04 -12.47 21.41
C ALA A 76 -12.43 -12.43 22.89
N LEU A 77 -12.45 -13.58 23.58
CA LEU A 77 -12.74 -13.66 25.01
C LEU A 77 -11.60 -13.13 25.91
N ILE A 78 -10.34 -13.26 25.47
CA ILE A 78 -9.16 -12.75 26.21
C ILE A 78 -9.14 -11.21 26.15
N GLY A 79 -9.58 -10.59 25.06
CA GLY A 79 -9.75 -9.15 24.91
C GLY A 79 -8.47 -8.42 24.53
N ASP A 80 -8.10 -7.40 25.30
CA ASP A 80 -7.02 -6.44 24.98
C ASP A 80 -5.66 -7.09 24.71
N LEU A 81 -4.82 -6.41 23.90
CA LEU A 81 -3.44 -6.79 23.67
C LEU A 81 -2.62 -6.79 24.97
N PRO A 82 -1.61 -7.67 25.09
CA PRO A 82 -0.73 -7.69 26.25
C PRO A 82 0.00 -6.36 26.41
N ARG A 83 0.01 -5.83 27.62
CA ARG A 83 0.67 -4.53 27.93
C ARG A 83 2.16 -4.64 28.22
N GLY A 84 2.81 -5.79 27.89
CA GLY A 84 4.24 -5.98 28.09
C GLY A 84 4.67 -6.12 29.58
N HIS A 85 3.79 -6.63 30.45
CA HIS A 85 4.14 -6.96 31.82
C HIS A 85 4.74 -8.38 31.92
N GLY A 86 5.43 -8.67 33.04
CA GLY A 86 6.03 -9.97 33.31
C GLY A 86 7.09 -10.37 32.28
N PHE A 87 7.10 -11.62 31.86
CA PHE A 87 8.11 -12.17 30.94
C PHE A 87 8.18 -11.42 29.61
N LEU A 88 7.04 -11.01 29.04
CA LEU A 88 7.00 -10.33 27.76
C LEU A 88 7.76 -9.00 27.80
N GLY A 89 7.51 -8.17 28.81
CA GLY A 89 8.25 -6.93 28.97
C GLY A 89 9.71 -7.14 29.40
N LEU A 90 10.00 -8.22 30.14
CA LEU A 90 11.34 -8.51 30.57
C LEU A 90 12.24 -8.92 29.39
N ILE A 91 11.75 -9.77 28.49
CA ILE A 91 12.45 -10.15 27.26
C ILE A 91 12.83 -8.92 26.43
N ILE A 92 11.88 -7.99 26.28
CA ILE A 92 12.09 -6.76 25.50
C ILE A 92 13.14 -5.85 26.18
N ARG A 93 13.02 -5.64 27.49
CA ARG A 93 13.94 -4.75 28.23
C ARG A 93 15.37 -5.31 28.38
N GLU A 94 15.47 -6.61 28.67
CA GLU A 94 16.76 -7.27 28.90
C GLU A 94 17.40 -7.77 27.60
N ASN A 95 16.62 -7.81 26.52
CA ASN A 95 17.04 -8.29 25.21
C ASN A 95 17.74 -9.65 25.28
N ARG A 96 17.18 -10.57 26.06
CA ARG A 96 17.70 -11.93 26.23
C ARG A 96 16.59 -12.96 26.33
N PRO A 97 16.85 -14.22 25.94
CA PRO A 97 15.90 -15.31 26.07
C PRO A 97 15.54 -15.58 27.54
N ILE A 98 14.31 -16.02 27.75
CA ILE A 98 13.81 -16.51 29.03
C ILE A 98 13.20 -17.89 28.82
N ARG A 99 13.63 -18.84 29.63
CA ARG A 99 13.07 -20.20 29.66
C ARG A 99 12.73 -20.57 31.11
N THR A 100 11.55 -21.12 31.33
CA THR A 100 11.12 -21.63 32.63
C THR A 100 10.24 -22.87 32.46
N ALA A 101 10.42 -23.84 33.38
CA ALA A 101 9.63 -25.05 33.46
C ALA A 101 8.24 -24.80 34.04
N ASP A 102 8.10 -23.78 34.88
CA ASP A 102 6.81 -23.44 35.48
C ASP A 102 6.67 -21.92 35.68
N ILE A 103 5.75 -21.33 34.92
CA ILE A 103 5.40 -19.91 35.02
C ILE A 103 4.86 -19.57 36.43
N ALA A 104 4.11 -20.48 37.06
CA ALA A 104 3.43 -20.22 38.32
C ALA A 104 4.39 -20.05 39.48
N THR A 105 5.55 -20.68 39.43
CA THR A 105 6.59 -20.64 40.49
C THR A 105 7.67 -19.59 40.23
N ASP A 106 7.77 -19.04 39.02
CA ASP A 106 8.79 -18.06 38.68
C ASP A 106 8.47 -16.69 39.29
N PRO A 107 9.36 -16.07 40.08
CA PRO A 107 9.12 -14.80 40.73
C PRO A 107 8.93 -13.61 39.79
N ARG A 108 9.33 -13.75 38.52
CA ARG A 108 9.20 -12.73 37.47
C ARG A 108 7.83 -12.75 36.79
N ARG A 109 6.95 -13.70 37.15
CA ARG A 109 5.62 -13.84 36.56
C ARG A 109 4.75 -12.61 36.76
N HIS A 110 3.88 -12.37 35.81
CA HIS A 110 2.69 -11.51 35.93
C HIS A 110 1.45 -12.38 35.69
N GLY A 111 0.33 -12.06 36.31
CA GLY A 111 -0.90 -12.86 36.15
C GLY A 111 -1.39 -12.86 34.70
N PHE A 112 -2.24 -13.85 34.39
CA PHE A 112 -2.93 -13.92 33.09
C PHE A 112 -4.25 -13.12 33.14
N PRO A 113 -4.68 -12.54 32.01
CA PRO A 113 -6.01 -11.91 31.91
C PRO A 113 -7.13 -12.96 32.07
N HIS A 114 -8.35 -12.47 32.31
CA HIS A 114 -9.53 -13.34 32.36
C HIS A 114 -9.68 -14.12 31.05
N HIS A 115 -10.17 -15.36 31.15
CA HIS A 115 -10.36 -16.28 30.00
C HIS A 115 -9.09 -16.72 29.26
N HIS A 116 -7.91 -16.30 29.73
CA HIS A 116 -6.66 -16.80 29.18
C HIS A 116 -6.47 -18.26 29.56
N PRO A 117 -6.09 -19.16 28.61
CA PRO A 117 -5.80 -20.55 28.95
C PRO A 117 -4.66 -20.63 29.96
N PRO A 118 -4.71 -21.56 30.92
CA PRO A 118 -3.59 -21.77 31.83
C PRO A 118 -2.36 -22.23 31.05
N MET A 119 -1.20 -21.67 31.36
CA MET A 119 0.07 -22.01 30.74
C MET A 119 1.10 -22.33 31.83
N THR A 120 1.90 -23.37 31.59
CA THR A 120 2.88 -23.88 32.55
C THR A 120 4.31 -23.60 32.09
N THR A 121 4.77 -24.26 31.04
CA THR A 121 6.13 -24.05 30.52
C THR A 121 6.22 -22.85 29.59
N PHE A 122 7.36 -22.17 29.58
CA PHE A 122 7.55 -20.97 28.78
C PHE A 122 8.97 -20.94 28.15
N LEU A 123 9.01 -20.55 26.89
CA LEU A 123 10.20 -20.14 26.18
C LEU A 123 9.89 -18.85 25.42
N GLY A 124 10.60 -17.78 25.71
CA GLY A 124 10.48 -16.52 24.99
C GLY A 124 11.84 -16.01 24.55
N VAL A 125 11.92 -15.51 23.34
CA VAL A 125 13.13 -14.94 22.75
C VAL A 125 12.85 -13.54 22.21
N PRO A 126 13.80 -12.59 22.27
CA PRO A 126 13.64 -11.28 21.68
C PRO A 126 13.72 -11.35 20.16
N ILE A 127 12.95 -10.51 19.48
CA ILE A 127 13.12 -10.20 18.07
C ILE A 127 13.99 -8.95 18.01
N THR A 128 15.21 -9.08 17.50
CA THR A 128 16.23 -8.04 17.62
C THR A 128 16.66 -7.51 16.25
N VAL A 129 16.66 -6.19 16.09
CA VAL A 129 17.22 -5.47 14.94
C VAL A 129 18.29 -4.49 15.46
N GLN A 130 19.48 -4.55 14.89
CA GLN A 130 20.62 -3.68 15.26
C GLN A 130 20.89 -3.63 16.77
N GLY A 131 20.76 -4.77 17.47
CA GLY A 131 21.01 -4.88 18.90
C GLY A 131 19.87 -4.37 19.80
N ARG A 132 18.76 -3.93 19.26
CA ARG A 132 17.57 -3.48 20.01
C ARG A 132 16.43 -4.47 19.82
N SER A 133 15.74 -4.81 20.91
CA SER A 133 14.53 -5.62 20.81
C SER A 133 13.38 -4.77 20.24
N ILE A 134 12.80 -5.26 19.15
CA ILE A 134 11.61 -4.69 18.48
C ILE A 134 10.35 -5.52 18.73
N GLY A 135 10.49 -6.62 19.47
CA GLY A 135 9.40 -7.54 19.77
C GLY A 135 9.90 -8.78 20.49
N ASN A 136 9.01 -9.73 20.61
CA ASN A 136 9.30 -11.05 21.16
C ASN A 136 8.54 -12.15 20.45
N LEU A 137 9.14 -13.33 20.39
CA LEU A 137 8.51 -14.58 19.99
C LEU A 137 8.53 -15.52 21.19
N TYR A 138 7.39 -16.06 21.60
CA TYR A 138 7.30 -16.94 22.73
C TYR A 138 6.37 -18.13 22.49
N LEU A 139 6.64 -19.21 23.20
CA LEU A 139 5.95 -20.47 23.11
C LEU A 139 5.67 -20.99 24.53
N THR A 140 4.55 -21.68 24.66
CA THR A 140 4.12 -22.22 25.96
C THR A 140 3.57 -23.64 25.81
N ASP A 141 3.57 -24.37 26.95
CA ASP A 141 3.04 -25.72 27.09
C ASP A 141 3.66 -26.70 26.10
N LYS A 142 4.94 -27.03 26.34
CA LYS A 142 5.64 -28.05 25.56
C LYS A 142 5.02 -29.43 25.78
N ALA A 143 4.65 -30.09 24.68
CA ALA A 143 4.12 -31.44 24.74
C ALA A 143 5.19 -32.47 25.07
N ALA A 144 4.83 -33.50 25.86
CA ALA A 144 5.63 -34.67 26.20
C ALA A 144 6.90 -34.45 27.07
N THR A 145 7.21 -33.20 27.46
CA THR A 145 8.34 -32.87 28.34
C THR A 145 7.94 -31.74 29.29
N ASP A 146 8.60 -31.67 30.45
CA ASP A 146 8.27 -30.66 31.45
C ASP A 146 8.87 -29.28 31.15
N GLU A 147 9.83 -29.17 30.17
CA GLU A 147 10.47 -27.91 29.83
C GLU A 147 10.98 -27.84 28.39
N PHE A 148 11.18 -26.64 27.90
CA PHE A 148 11.88 -26.37 26.63
C PHE A 148 13.38 -26.57 26.79
N SER A 149 14.02 -27.21 25.80
CA SER A 149 15.45 -27.46 25.79
C SER A 149 16.25 -26.27 25.22
N GLU A 150 17.58 -26.30 25.35
CA GLU A 150 18.43 -25.33 24.65
C GLU A 150 18.38 -25.49 23.13
N ALA A 151 18.13 -26.68 22.61
CA ALA A 151 17.93 -26.91 21.18
C ALA A 151 16.67 -26.20 20.68
N ASP A 152 15.55 -26.28 21.44
CA ASP A 152 14.34 -25.54 21.15
C ASP A 152 14.61 -24.02 21.16
N GLN A 153 15.34 -23.53 22.15
CA GLN A 153 15.69 -22.11 22.24
C GLN A 153 16.45 -21.63 21.00
N ARG A 154 17.51 -22.34 20.59
CA ARG A 154 18.27 -21.99 19.38
C ARG A 154 17.41 -22.00 18.11
N LEU A 155 16.50 -22.97 18.01
CA LEU A 155 15.56 -23.03 16.89
C LEU A 155 14.64 -21.81 16.87
N VAL A 156 14.04 -21.46 18.01
CA VAL A 156 13.13 -20.30 18.14
C VAL A 156 13.89 -18.98 17.91
N GLU A 157 15.14 -18.86 18.36
CA GLU A 157 16.01 -17.69 18.08
C GLU A 157 16.22 -17.51 16.56
N THR A 158 16.38 -18.62 15.82
CA THR A 158 16.51 -18.55 14.35
C THR A 158 15.21 -18.07 13.70
N PHE A 159 14.05 -18.53 14.14
CA PHE A 159 12.77 -18.01 13.66
C PHE A 159 12.53 -16.54 14.05
N ALA A 160 12.96 -16.12 15.24
CA ALA A 160 12.93 -14.73 15.66
C ALA A 160 13.81 -13.83 14.77
N LEU A 161 14.96 -14.32 14.29
CA LEU A 161 15.78 -13.62 13.31
C LEU A 161 15.03 -13.44 11.96
N HIS A 162 14.33 -14.47 11.48
CA HIS A 162 13.53 -14.36 10.27
C HIS A 162 12.38 -13.35 10.45
N ALA A 163 11.73 -13.34 11.61
CA ALA A 163 10.71 -12.33 11.93
C ALA A 163 11.32 -10.92 11.92
N ALA A 164 12.52 -10.73 12.49
CA ALA A 164 13.22 -9.46 12.47
C ALA A 164 13.48 -8.96 11.05
N ILE A 165 13.92 -9.85 10.15
CA ILE A 165 14.17 -9.53 8.74
C ILE A 165 12.85 -9.13 8.03
N ALA A 166 11.78 -9.86 8.27
CA ALA A 166 10.47 -9.56 7.67
C ALA A 166 9.96 -8.17 8.11
N ILE A 167 10.03 -7.88 9.40
CA ILE A 167 9.59 -6.59 9.97
C ILE A 167 10.44 -5.44 9.42
N GLU A 168 11.76 -5.58 9.38
CA GLU A 168 12.67 -4.54 8.90
C GLU A 168 12.50 -4.29 7.40
N ASN A 169 12.36 -5.34 6.58
CA ASN A 169 12.09 -5.19 5.16
C ASN A 169 10.80 -4.41 4.90
N ALA A 170 9.72 -4.72 5.62
CA ALA A 170 8.48 -4.00 5.46
C ALA A 170 8.61 -2.53 5.89
N ARG A 171 9.33 -2.27 6.99
CA ARG A 171 9.59 -0.90 7.45
C ARG A 171 10.38 -0.10 6.42
N LEU A 172 11.40 -0.72 5.84
CA LEU A 172 12.21 -0.09 4.78
C LEU A 172 11.38 0.19 3.52
N HIS A 173 10.52 -0.75 3.09
CA HIS A 173 9.62 -0.53 1.97
C HIS A 173 8.65 0.63 2.21
N GLU A 174 8.10 0.74 3.40
CA GLU A 174 7.22 1.87 3.76
C GLU A 174 7.98 3.19 3.78
N GLN A 175 9.22 3.22 4.27
CA GLN A 175 10.07 4.40 4.23
C GLN A 175 10.40 4.81 2.80
N VAL A 176 10.76 3.86 1.93
CA VAL A 176 11.03 4.13 0.50
C VAL A 176 9.81 4.71 -0.19
N LYS A 177 8.61 4.16 0.06
CA LYS A 177 7.36 4.73 -0.47
C LYS A 177 7.13 6.16 -0.02
N ARG A 178 7.34 6.45 1.27
CA ARG A 178 7.20 7.82 1.81
C ARG A 178 8.20 8.79 1.19
N LEU A 179 9.46 8.38 1.06
CA LEU A 179 10.49 9.21 0.43
C LEU A 179 10.17 9.48 -1.04
N ALA A 180 9.73 8.48 -1.80
CA ALA A 180 9.33 8.65 -3.19
C ALA A 180 8.18 9.68 -3.35
N VAL A 181 7.23 9.72 -2.41
CA VAL A 181 6.16 10.74 -2.41
C VAL A 181 6.72 12.14 -2.12
N VAL A 182 7.69 12.26 -1.21
CA VAL A 182 8.32 13.55 -0.88
C VAL A 182 9.14 14.05 -2.07
N ASP A 183 9.99 13.21 -2.66
CA ASP A 183 10.82 13.55 -3.82
C ASP A 183 9.95 13.96 -5.02
N GLU A 184 8.85 13.25 -5.26
CA GLU A 184 7.91 13.60 -6.33
C GLU A 184 7.23 14.95 -6.05
N ARG A 185 6.86 15.25 -4.80
CA ARG A 185 6.30 16.56 -4.42
C ARG A 185 7.32 17.70 -4.63
N GLU A 186 8.58 17.48 -4.32
CA GLU A 186 9.64 18.47 -4.49
C GLU A 186 9.94 18.72 -5.97
N ARG A 187 10.07 17.65 -6.79
CA ARG A 187 10.24 17.74 -8.24
C ARG A 187 9.10 18.53 -8.88
N ILE A 188 7.89 18.19 -8.50
CA ILE A 188 6.65 18.82 -8.91
C ILE A 188 6.64 20.32 -8.54
N GLY A 189 7.04 20.65 -7.29
CA GLY A 189 7.13 22.04 -6.84
C GLY A 189 8.10 22.87 -7.69
N THR A 190 9.23 22.31 -8.07
CA THR A 190 10.24 22.96 -8.91
C THR A 190 9.74 23.18 -10.34
N ASP A 191 9.15 22.14 -10.96
CA ASP A 191 8.61 22.25 -12.33
C ASP A 191 7.50 23.30 -12.44
N LEU A 192 6.66 23.42 -11.39
CA LEU A 192 5.61 24.43 -11.29
C LEU A 192 6.18 25.84 -11.14
N HIS A 193 7.09 25.99 -10.19
CA HIS A 193 7.69 27.27 -9.88
C HIS A 193 8.33 27.87 -11.14
N ASP A 194 9.09 27.08 -11.88
CA ASP A 194 9.80 27.55 -13.05
C ASP A 194 8.84 27.90 -14.21
N GLY A 195 7.86 27.03 -14.50
CA GLY A 195 6.87 27.26 -15.55
C GLY A 195 5.94 28.46 -15.27
N ILE A 196 5.42 28.55 -14.04
CA ILE A 196 4.49 29.63 -13.64
C ILE A 196 5.21 30.98 -13.57
N ILE A 197 6.37 31.03 -12.94
CA ILE A 197 7.13 32.27 -12.80
C ILE A 197 7.55 32.80 -14.18
N GLN A 198 8.02 31.93 -15.06
CA GLN A 198 8.38 32.32 -16.42
C GLN A 198 7.17 32.87 -17.18
N SER A 199 5.98 32.23 -17.06
CA SER A 199 4.77 32.71 -17.74
C SER A 199 4.30 34.06 -17.21
N ILE A 200 4.27 34.23 -15.87
CA ILE A 200 3.87 35.51 -15.25
C ILE A 200 4.86 36.61 -15.57
N TYR A 201 6.17 36.29 -15.57
CA TYR A 201 7.22 37.25 -15.92
C TYR A 201 7.12 37.68 -17.38
N ALA A 202 6.86 36.75 -18.31
CA ALA A 202 6.63 37.04 -19.72
C ALA A 202 5.42 37.97 -19.95
N VAL A 203 4.33 37.77 -19.21
CA VAL A 203 3.15 38.65 -19.21
C VAL A 203 3.56 40.05 -18.71
N GLY A 204 4.33 40.15 -17.60
CA GLY A 204 4.79 41.42 -17.07
C GLY A 204 5.62 42.19 -18.11
N LEU A 205 6.59 41.53 -18.74
CA LEU A 205 7.42 42.12 -19.81
C LEU A 205 6.59 42.58 -21.01
N SER A 206 5.55 41.82 -21.41
CA SER A 206 4.71 42.19 -22.55
C SER A 206 3.90 43.47 -22.33
N LEU A 207 3.71 43.86 -21.05
CA LEU A 207 2.94 45.04 -20.65
C LEU A 207 3.83 46.24 -20.24
N GLU A 208 5.16 46.07 -20.19
CA GLU A 208 6.06 47.10 -19.67
C GLU A 208 6.01 48.43 -20.50
N ASP A 209 5.88 48.31 -21.82
CA ASP A 209 5.84 49.47 -22.73
C ASP A 209 4.40 50.00 -22.96
N VAL A 210 3.40 49.40 -22.39
CA VAL A 210 1.99 49.80 -22.60
C VAL A 210 1.71 51.26 -22.22
N PRO A 211 2.26 51.81 -21.08
CA PRO A 211 2.04 53.21 -20.73
C PRO A 211 2.49 54.19 -21.79
N ASP A 212 3.57 53.89 -22.53
CA ASP A 212 4.11 54.75 -23.58
C ASP A 212 3.27 54.66 -24.87
N LEU A 213 2.73 53.47 -25.15
CA LEU A 213 1.93 53.21 -26.36
C LEU A 213 0.49 53.74 -26.25
N VAL A 214 -0.03 54.02 -25.06
CA VAL A 214 -1.45 54.44 -24.86
C VAL A 214 -1.87 55.63 -25.72
N ARG A 215 -0.92 56.55 -26.02
CA ARG A 215 -1.19 57.77 -26.86
C ARG A 215 -0.75 57.58 -28.32
N GLU A 216 0.15 56.64 -28.57
CA GLU A 216 0.76 56.46 -29.90
C GLU A 216 -0.01 55.44 -30.76
N ASP A 217 -0.40 54.29 -30.13
CA ASP A 217 -1.09 53.21 -30.81
C ASP A 217 -2.10 52.49 -29.83
N PRO A 218 -3.28 53.07 -29.61
CA PRO A 218 -4.29 52.49 -28.73
C PRO A 218 -4.70 51.08 -29.13
N ASP A 219 -4.75 50.78 -30.43
CA ASP A 219 -5.14 49.47 -30.93
C ASP A 219 -4.08 48.38 -30.57
N GLU A 220 -2.79 48.71 -30.56
CA GLU A 220 -1.75 47.80 -30.12
C GLU A 220 -1.83 47.57 -28.60
N VAL A 221 -2.19 48.61 -27.82
CA VAL A 221 -2.44 48.46 -26.39
C VAL A 221 -3.53 47.45 -26.12
N GLU A 222 -4.68 47.56 -26.82
CA GLU A 222 -5.79 46.66 -26.70
C GLU A 222 -5.35 45.20 -27.01
N ARG A 223 -4.66 44.98 -28.12
CA ARG A 223 -4.13 43.67 -28.53
C ARG A 223 -3.15 43.08 -27.50
N ARG A 224 -2.30 43.90 -26.87
CA ARG A 224 -1.34 43.44 -25.84
C ARG A 224 -2.04 43.07 -24.57
N VAL A 225 -3.01 43.84 -24.12
CA VAL A 225 -3.81 43.54 -22.94
C VAL A 225 -4.60 42.25 -23.13
N GLU A 226 -5.26 42.06 -24.28
CA GLU A 226 -5.96 40.82 -24.60
C GLU A 226 -5.03 39.60 -24.57
N ARG A 227 -3.86 39.67 -25.20
CA ARG A 227 -2.86 38.59 -25.17
C ARG A 227 -2.33 38.31 -23.76
N ALA A 228 -2.17 39.32 -22.93
CA ALA A 228 -1.77 39.14 -21.54
C ALA A 228 -2.84 38.45 -20.71
N ILE A 229 -4.12 38.81 -20.89
CA ILE A 229 -5.27 38.15 -20.25
C ILE A 229 -5.35 36.69 -20.67
N ASP A 230 -5.23 36.38 -21.95
CA ASP A 230 -5.22 35.02 -22.46
C ASP A 230 -4.07 34.18 -21.88
N SER A 231 -2.88 34.75 -21.79
CA SER A 231 -1.70 34.09 -21.20
C SER A 231 -1.88 33.81 -19.71
N LEU A 232 -2.51 34.74 -18.96
CA LEU A 232 -2.87 34.53 -17.56
C LEU A 232 -3.92 33.45 -17.41
N HIS A 233 -4.93 33.39 -18.26
CA HIS A 233 -5.94 32.33 -18.24
C HIS A 233 -5.31 30.95 -18.49
N VAL A 234 -4.34 30.84 -19.40
CA VAL A 234 -3.57 29.63 -19.64
C VAL A 234 -2.79 29.24 -18.36
N THR A 235 -2.07 30.18 -17.78
CA THR A 235 -1.28 29.94 -16.56
C THR A 235 -2.16 29.49 -15.38
N ILE A 236 -3.30 30.13 -15.18
CA ILE A 236 -4.26 29.74 -14.13
C ILE A 236 -4.79 28.32 -14.37
N ARG A 237 -5.10 27.98 -15.60
CA ARG A 237 -5.54 26.64 -16.00
C ARG A 237 -4.45 25.59 -15.71
N ASP A 238 -3.21 25.89 -16.05
CA ASP A 238 -2.08 25.00 -15.82
C ASP A 238 -1.84 24.76 -14.32
N ILE A 239 -1.95 25.80 -13.50
CA ILE A 239 -1.92 25.69 -12.03
C ILE A 239 -3.06 24.78 -11.51
N ARG A 240 -4.29 25.00 -11.99
CA ARG A 240 -5.45 24.21 -11.57
C ARG A 240 -5.31 22.74 -11.96
N ASN A 241 -4.95 22.47 -13.22
CA ASN A 241 -4.74 21.09 -13.71
C ASN A 241 -3.65 20.37 -12.92
N PHE A 242 -2.66 21.13 -12.48
CA PHE A 242 -1.59 20.62 -11.67
C PHE A 242 -2.03 20.28 -10.24
N ILE A 243 -2.76 21.18 -9.58
CA ILE A 243 -3.32 20.94 -8.23
C ILE A 243 -4.29 19.75 -8.25
N PHE A 244 -5.06 19.57 -9.33
CA PHE A 244 -5.95 18.44 -9.54
C PHE A 244 -5.21 17.09 -9.50
N GLY A 245 -4.02 17.01 -10.12
CA GLY A 245 -3.19 15.78 -10.10
C GLY A 245 -2.60 15.41 -8.73
N LEU A 246 -2.64 16.31 -7.74
CA LEU A 246 -1.99 16.14 -6.42
C LEU A 246 -2.90 15.63 -5.30
N ARG A 247 -4.20 15.39 -5.51
CA ARG A 247 -5.17 15.03 -4.46
C ARG A 247 -5.76 13.62 -4.59
N PRO A 248 -5.00 12.55 -4.37
CA PRO A 248 -5.57 11.19 -4.32
C PRO A 248 -6.36 10.89 -3.03
N GLU A 249 -6.22 11.71 -1.97
CA GLU A 249 -6.68 11.38 -0.62
C GLU A 249 -8.19 11.60 -0.37
N LEU A 250 -8.89 12.32 -1.27
CA LEU A 250 -10.33 12.60 -1.14
C LEU A 250 -11.25 11.41 -1.52
N LEU A 251 -10.67 10.30 -1.98
CA LEU A 251 -11.42 9.21 -2.61
C LEU A 251 -11.51 7.94 -1.75
N SER A 252 -10.92 7.93 -0.54
CA SER A 252 -10.94 6.76 0.35
C SER A 252 -12.29 6.63 1.07
N GLY A 253 -12.94 5.47 0.93
CA GLY A 253 -14.19 5.14 1.64
C GLY A 253 -15.49 5.51 0.92
N THR A 254 -15.43 5.91 -0.36
CA THR A 254 -16.60 6.19 -1.21
C THR A 254 -16.92 5.01 -2.13
N THR A 255 -18.15 4.94 -2.63
CA THR A 255 -18.51 4.00 -3.71
C THR A 255 -17.86 4.42 -5.03
N LEU A 256 -17.67 3.47 -5.96
CA LEU A 256 -17.06 3.77 -7.26
C LEU A 256 -17.86 4.83 -8.02
N ALA A 257 -19.18 4.72 -8.04
CA ALA A 257 -20.05 5.68 -8.72
C ALA A 257 -19.90 7.09 -8.12
N ASN A 258 -19.94 7.23 -6.79
CA ASN A 258 -19.77 8.51 -6.12
C ASN A 258 -18.37 9.09 -6.30
N GLY A 259 -17.34 8.24 -6.28
CA GLY A 259 -15.97 8.64 -6.53
C GLY A 259 -15.77 9.16 -7.96
N LEU A 260 -16.33 8.48 -8.97
CA LEU A 260 -16.31 8.94 -10.36
C LEU A 260 -17.04 10.28 -10.54
N LEU A 261 -18.20 10.43 -9.90
CA LEU A 261 -18.94 11.69 -9.90
C LEU A 261 -18.09 12.83 -9.33
N ALA A 262 -17.48 12.63 -8.16
CA ALA A 262 -16.64 13.63 -7.51
C ALA A 262 -15.44 14.02 -8.38
N VAL A 263 -14.74 13.05 -8.96
CA VAL A 263 -13.57 13.28 -9.83
C VAL A 263 -13.97 14.06 -11.10
N VAL A 264 -15.09 13.70 -11.73
CA VAL A 264 -15.57 14.38 -12.95
C VAL A 264 -16.05 15.78 -12.62
N GLU A 265 -16.79 15.98 -11.53
CA GLU A 265 -17.24 17.33 -11.13
C GLU A 265 -16.07 18.25 -10.78
N GLU A 266 -15.06 17.74 -10.07
CA GLU A 266 -13.84 18.49 -9.79
C GLU A 266 -13.10 18.85 -11.09
N PHE A 267 -13.02 17.92 -12.03
CA PHE A 267 -12.43 18.16 -13.35
C PHE A 267 -13.20 19.24 -14.15
N ARG A 268 -14.53 19.16 -14.20
CA ARG A 268 -15.39 20.17 -14.86
C ARG A 268 -15.18 21.58 -14.29
N HIS A 269 -15.00 21.69 -12.96
CA HIS A 269 -14.72 22.97 -12.31
C HIS A 269 -13.37 23.57 -12.69
N ASN A 270 -12.39 22.71 -12.99
CA ASN A 270 -10.99 23.09 -13.21
C ASN A 270 -10.55 23.05 -14.67
N SER A 271 -11.40 22.56 -15.59
CA SER A 271 -11.08 22.39 -17.01
C SER A 271 -12.15 23.02 -17.90
N ILE A 272 -11.76 23.40 -19.12
CA ILE A 272 -12.70 23.84 -20.17
C ILE A 272 -13.21 22.67 -21.03
N VAL A 273 -12.72 21.45 -20.77
CA VAL A 273 -13.14 20.24 -21.49
C VAL A 273 -14.51 19.83 -20.98
N ASP A 274 -15.46 19.69 -21.87
CA ASP A 274 -16.77 19.15 -21.55
C ASP A 274 -16.70 17.63 -21.35
N VAL A 275 -17.08 17.13 -20.18
CA VAL A 275 -17.00 15.71 -19.83
C VAL A 275 -18.38 15.12 -19.64
N GLU A 276 -18.71 14.13 -20.46
CA GLU A 276 -19.90 13.28 -20.28
C GLU A 276 -19.59 12.16 -19.29
N LEU A 277 -20.49 11.94 -18.31
CA LEU A 277 -20.37 10.85 -17.34
C LEU A 277 -21.59 9.93 -17.47
N ASP A 278 -21.34 8.66 -17.78
CA ASP A 278 -22.35 7.61 -17.93
C ASP A 278 -22.06 6.49 -16.93
N LEU A 279 -22.90 6.36 -15.92
CA LEU A 279 -22.76 5.40 -14.82
C LEU A 279 -23.79 4.28 -14.97
N GLY A 280 -23.35 3.14 -15.51
CA GLY A 280 -24.16 1.92 -15.52
C GLY A 280 -24.22 1.25 -14.14
N ASP A 281 -25.22 0.39 -13.98
CA ASP A 281 -25.38 -0.43 -12.77
C ASP A 281 -24.37 -1.59 -12.78
N VAL A 282 -23.39 -1.53 -11.87
CA VAL A 282 -22.34 -2.53 -11.71
C VAL A 282 -22.26 -2.97 -10.25
N ALA A 283 -21.75 -4.18 -10.02
CA ALA A 283 -21.43 -4.62 -8.66
C ALA A 283 -20.33 -3.73 -8.08
N GLU A 284 -20.53 -3.23 -6.85
CA GLU A 284 -19.57 -2.36 -6.19
C GLU A 284 -18.29 -3.12 -5.89
N PRO A 285 -17.12 -2.68 -6.39
CA PRO A 285 -15.84 -3.30 -6.05
C PRO A 285 -15.43 -2.92 -4.62
N GLY A 286 -14.52 -3.70 -4.03
CA GLY A 286 -13.99 -3.39 -2.70
C GLY A 286 -13.27 -2.03 -2.65
N PRO A 287 -13.08 -1.46 -1.44
CA PRO A 287 -12.53 -0.09 -1.27
C PRO A 287 -11.15 0.10 -1.90
N GLU A 288 -10.28 -0.89 -1.84
CA GLU A 288 -8.94 -0.86 -2.45
C GLU A 288 -9.03 -0.81 -3.98
N THR A 289 -9.85 -1.67 -4.56
CA THR A 289 -10.12 -1.70 -6.01
C THR A 289 -10.71 -0.38 -6.49
N THR A 290 -11.69 0.18 -5.75
CA THR A 290 -12.26 1.49 -6.02
C THR A 290 -11.19 2.57 -6.05
N GLY A 291 -10.30 2.61 -5.07
CA GLY A 291 -9.19 3.58 -5.02
C GLY A 291 -8.25 3.50 -6.21
N HIS A 292 -7.92 2.28 -6.67
CA HIS A 292 -7.08 2.09 -7.86
C HIS A 292 -7.77 2.53 -9.14
N LEU A 293 -9.05 2.20 -9.34
CA LEU A 293 -9.84 2.61 -10.51
C LEU A 293 -9.99 4.14 -10.58
N LEU A 294 -10.34 4.79 -9.47
CA LEU A 294 -10.43 6.24 -9.40
C LEU A 294 -9.08 6.91 -9.66
N GLY A 295 -7.98 6.33 -9.16
CA GLY A 295 -6.63 6.82 -9.44
C GLY A 295 -6.26 6.76 -10.92
N VAL A 296 -6.69 5.73 -11.67
CA VAL A 296 -6.46 5.65 -13.12
C VAL A 296 -7.29 6.72 -13.87
N ILE A 297 -8.57 6.92 -13.51
CA ILE A 297 -9.40 7.94 -14.16
C ILE A 297 -8.89 9.35 -13.87
N ASN A 298 -8.45 9.63 -12.64
CA ASN A 298 -7.87 10.92 -12.27
C ASN A 298 -6.61 11.22 -13.09
N GLU A 299 -5.70 10.26 -13.23
CA GLU A 299 -4.49 10.39 -14.05
C GLU A 299 -4.82 10.60 -15.53
N ALA A 300 -5.80 9.85 -16.05
CA ALA A 300 -6.25 9.97 -17.43
C ALA A 300 -6.89 11.34 -17.72
N LEU A 301 -7.74 11.85 -16.84
CA LEU A 301 -8.32 13.20 -16.94
C LEU A 301 -7.24 14.29 -16.84
N SER A 302 -6.25 14.11 -15.95
CA SER A 302 -5.10 15.00 -15.86
C SER A 302 -4.30 15.05 -17.17
N ASN A 303 -4.10 13.91 -17.83
CA ASN A 303 -3.43 13.85 -19.13
C ASN A 303 -4.25 14.54 -20.23
N ILE A 304 -5.57 14.41 -20.20
CA ILE A 304 -6.45 15.15 -21.13
C ILE A 304 -6.25 16.65 -20.94
N ALA A 305 -6.32 17.13 -19.70
CA ALA A 305 -6.19 18.55 -19.40
C ALA A 305 -4.86 19.15 -19.83
N ARG A 306 -3.76 18.39 -19.63
CA ARG A 306 -2.37 18.88 -19.86
C ARG A 306 -1.92 18.72 -21.30
N HIS A 307 -2.34 17.65 -21.99
CA HIS A 307 -1.64 17.19 -23.18
C HIS A 307 -2.50 17.03 -24.42
N SER A 308 -3.83 16.77 -24.27
CA SER A 308 -4.63 16.35 -25.41
C SER A 308 -5.09 17.50 -26.31
N GLY A 309 -5.32 18.71 -25.76
CA GLY A 309 -6.01 19.78 -26.45
C GLY A 309 -7.46 19.45 -26.78
N ALA A 310 -8.04 18.46 -26.10
CA ALA A 310 -9.43 18.05 -26.29
C ALA A 310 -10.43 19.12 -25.88
N THR A 311 -11.58 19.11 -26.53
CA THR A 311 -12.75 19.92 -26.17
C THR A 311 -13.84 19.10 -25.50
N ARG A 312 -13.83 17.78 -25.69
CA ARG A 312 -14.78 16.84 -25.10
C ARG A 312 -14.09 15.57 -24.63
N ALA A 313 -14.61 15.02 -23.53
CA ALA A 313 -14.25 13.71 -23.04
C ALA A 313 -15.49 12.96 -22.55
N ALA A 314 -15.40 11.64 -22.41
CA ALA A 314 -16.49 10.83 -21.86
C ALA A 314 -15.91 9.77 -20.93
N VAL A 315 -16.54 9.62 -19.75
CA VAL A 315 -16.25 8.55 -18.78
C VAL A 315 -17.46 7.64 -18.72
N ARG A 316 -17.28 6.35 -18.96
CA ARG A 316 -18.34 5.34 -18.96
C ARG A 316 -18.03 4.19 -18.06
N LEU A 317 -18.94 3.89 -17.15
CA LEU A 317 -18.93 2.70 -16.30
C LEU A 317 -20.02 1.75 -16.76
N SER A 318 -19.67 0.50 -17.06
CA SER A 318 -20.62 -0.50 -17.52
C SER A 318 -20.24 -1.90 -17.04
N ARG A 319 -21.20 -2.83 -17.10
CA ARG A 319 -20.93 -4.25 -16.82
C ARG A 319 -20.14 -4.87 -17.97
N ALA A 320 -19.18 -5.74 -17.64
CA ALA A 320 -18.46 -6.59 -18.60
C ALA A 320 -18.87 -8.06 -18.42
N ASP A 321 -18.85 -8.84 -19.48
CA ASP A 321 -19.14 -10.29 -19.43
C ASP A 321 -17.92 -11.08 -18.93
N PRO A 322 -18.09 -12.19 -18.14
CA PRO A 322 -19.23 -12.48 -17.26
C PRO A 322 -19.05 -11.76 -15.92
N ASP A 323 -20.05 -11.08 -15.44
CA ASP A 323 -20.11 -10.40 -14.11
C ASP A 323 -18.96 -9.43 -13.78
N GLY A 324 -18.20 -8.99 -14.78
CA GLY A 324 -17.10 -8.05 -14.63
C GLY A 324 -17.52 -6.58 -14.71
N LEU A 325 -16.53 -5.69 -14.55
CA LEU A 325 -16.68 -4.24 -14.66
C LEU A 325 -15.83 -3.73 -15.83
N ARG A 326 -16.39 -2.81 -16.62
CA ARG A 326 -15.71 -2.07 -17.67
C ARG A 326 -15.80 -0.58 -17.36
N LEU A 327 -14.64 0.06 -17.24
CA LEU A 327 -14.49 1.49 -17.05
C LEU A 327 -13.72 2.06 -18.23
N ALA A 328 -14.34 2.96 -19.00
CA ALA A 328 -13.74 3.55 -20.18
C ALA A 328 -13.71 5.07 -20.06
N LEU A 329 -12.62 5.69 -20.53
CA LEU A 329 -12.46 7.11 -20.70
C LEU A 329 -12.00 7.37 -22.13
N SER A 330 -12.62 8.33 -22.81
CA SER A 330 -12.23 8.74 -24.16
C SER A 330 -12.22 10.25 -24.29
N ASP A 331 -11.34 10.79 -25.14
CA ASP A 331 -11.28 12.20 -25.51
C ASP A 331 -11.19 12.40 -27.03
N ASN A 332 -11.47 13.60 -27.49
CA ASN A 332 -11.38 14.01 -28.90
C ASN A 332 -10.12 14.84 -29.20
N GLY A 333 -9.06 14.69 -28.44
CA GLY A 333 -7.83 15.46 -28.60
C GLY A 333 -6.91 14.94 -29.71
N ARG A 334 -5.66 15.43 -29.69
CA ARG A 334 -4.66 15.10 -30.73
C ARG A 334 -4.04 13.71 -30.60
N GLY A 335 -4.31 13.00 -29.50
CA GLY A 335 -3.70 11.71 -29.20
C GLY A 335 -2.18 11.75 -29.08
N PHE A 336 -1.57 10.57 -29.01
CA PHE A 336 -0.13 10.35 -28.95
C PHE A 336 0.22 8.95 -29.48
N GLU A 337 1.50 8.69 -29.74
CA GLU A 337 1.96 7.38 -30.17
C GLU A 337 2.35 6.51 -28.95
N PRO A 338 1.60 5.45 -28.62
CA PRO A 338 1.84 4.63 -27.43
C PRO A 338 3.16 3.86 -27.45
N SER A 339 3.74 3.61 -28.64
CA SER A 339 4.98 2.86 -28.84
C SER A 339 6.26 3.68 -28.67
N ALA A 340 6.20 5.00 -28.65
CA ALA A 340 7.38 5.88 -28.50
C ALA A 340 7.92 5.94 -27.05
N SER A 341 7.72 4.94 -26.23
CA SER A 341 7.79 4.93 -24.77
C SER A 341 9.20 4.75 -24.19
N THR A 342 10.21 5.53 -24.57
CA THR A 342 11.53 5.38 -23.91
C THR A 342 12.16 6.67 -23.41
N ILE A 343 11.49 7.81 -23.47
CA ILE A 343 12.07 9.09 -23.06
C ILE A 343 11.12 9.84 -22.11
N LEU A 344 11.64 10.30 -20.98
CA LEU A 344 11.11 11.23 -19.96
C LEU A 344 9.72 11.86 -20.29
N GLY A 345 8.64 11.32 -19.68
CA GLY A 345 7.29 11.88 -19.80
C GLY A 345 6.14 10.89 -19.67
N HIS A 346 6.38 9.58 -19.61
CA HIS A 346 5.33 8.55 -19.64
C HIS A 346 5.07 7.87 -18.28
N GLN A 347 5.51 8.50 -17.18
CA GLN A 347 5.30 7.98 -15.83
C GLN A 347 3.81 7.74 -15.54
N GLY A 348 2.93 8.60 -16.02
CA GLY A 348 1.47 8.44 -15.86
C GLY A 348 0.94 7.15 -16.47
N LEU A 349 1.39 6.78 -17.69
CA LEU A 349 0.97 5.54 -18.34
C LEU A 349 1.47 4.28 -17.59
N VAL A 350 2.71 4.33 -17.10
CA VAL A 350 3.29 3.26 -16.28
C VAL A 350 2.51 3.11 -14.97
N ASN A 351 2.18 4.21 -14.30
CA ASN A 351 1.40 4.23 -13.07
C ASN A 351 -0.01 3.68 -13.30
N MET A 352 -0.69 4.04 -14.38
CA MET A 352 -2.02 3.51 -14.70
C MET A 352 -1.98 2.00 -14.93
N ARG A 353 -0.99 1.48 -15.68
CA ARG A 353 -0.80 0.04 -15.88
C ARG A 353 -0.50 -0.71 -14.58
N SER A 354 0.37 -0.15 -13.74
CA SER A 354 0.70 -0.71 -12.44
C SER A 354 -0.53 -0.79 -11.52
N ARG A 355 -1.35 0.28 -11.45
CA ARG A 355 -2.58 0.30 -10.67
C ARG A 355 -3.60 -0.74 -11.15
N ALA A 356 -3.78 -0.89 -12.48
CA ALA A 356 -4.64 -1.91 -13.04
C ALA A 356 -4.15 -3.33 -12.71
N ALA A 357 -2.86 -3.58 -12.84
CA ALA A 357 -2.26 -4.88 -12.52
C ALA A 357 -2.42 -5.25 -11.04
N THR A 358 -2.30 -4.29 -10.11
CA THR A 358 -2.47 -4.51 -8.66
C THR A 358 -3.86 -5.08 -8.32
N ILE A 359 -4.89 -4.69 -9.05
CA ILE A 359 -6.28 -5.16 -8.81
C ILE A 359 -6.68 -6.32 -9.76
N GLY A 360 -5.74 -6.89 -10.51
CA GLY A 360 -6.03 -7.96 -11.47
C GLY A 360 -6.85 -7.50 -12.69
N ALA A 361 -6.91 -6.20 -12.97
CA ALA A 361 -7.60 -5.64 -14.12
C ALA A 361 -6.66 -5.58 -15.34
N THR A 362 -7.24 -5.67 -16.54
CA THR A 362 -6.55 -5.36 -17.79
C THR A 362 -6.80 -3.90 -18.15
N ILE A 363 -5.80 -3.22 -18.70
CA ILE A 363 -5.90 -1.86 -19.23
C ILE A 363 -5.46 -1.85 -20.69
N ASP A 364 -6.30 -1.31 -21.54
CA ASP A 364 -6.04 -1.09 -22.96
C ASP A 364 -6.03 0.42 -23.27
N ILE A 365 -5.04 0.88 -24.01
CA ILE A 365 -4.85 2.29 -24.34
C ILE A 365 -4.68 2.40 -25.86
N ALA A 366 -5.69 2.94 -26.51
CA ALA A 366 -5.69 3.25 -27.92
C ALA A 366 -5.63 4.77 -28.12
N SER A 367 -4.64 5.25 -28.88
CA SER A 367 -4.44 6.67 -29.15
C SER A 367 -4.05 6.89 -30.60
N GLY A 368 -4.49 8.01 -31.19
CA GLY A 368 -4.25 8.39 -32.58
C GLY A 368 -4.82 9.78 -32.90
N ASP A 369 -4.85 10.16 -34.15
CA ASP A 369 -5.22 11.51 -34.64
C ASP A 369 -6.65 11.97 -34.25
N HIS A 370 -7.46 11.07 -33.68
CA HIS A 370 -8.85 11.35 -33.28
C HIS A 370 -9.05 11.33 -31.77
N GLY A 371 -7.97 11.32 -30.98
CA GLY A 371 -7.99 11.32 -29.53
C GLY A 371 -7.45 10.04 -28.90
N THR A 372 -7.72 9.90 -27.60
CA THR A 372 -7.28 8.74 -26.80
C THR A 372 -8.48 8.04 -26.17
N THR A 373 -8.40 6.71 -26.12
CA THR A 373 -9.34 5.87 -25.38
C THR A 373 -8.56 4.97 -24.43
N ILE A 374 -8.92 5.00 -23.15
CA ILE A 374 -8.39 4.15 -22.10
C ILE A 374 -9.54 3.25 -21.62
N GLU A 375 -9.37 1.97 -21.67
CA GLU A 375 -10.36 0.99 -21.25
C GLU A 375 -9.77 0.06 -20.19
N ILE A 376 -10.44 -0.04 -19.04
CA ILE A 376 -10.09 -0.93 -17.94
C ILE A 376 -11.17 -1.99 -17.84
N ARG A 377 -10.76 -3.25 -17.79
CA ARG A 377 -11.65 -4.40 -17.56
C ARG A 377 -11.22 -5.13 -16.30
N LEU A 378 -12.11 -5.16 -15.31
CA LEU A 378 -11.94 -5.94 -14.10
C LEU A 378 -12.82 -7.19 -14.23
N PRO A 379 -12.25 -8.40 -14.18
CA PRO A 379 -13.05 -9.64 -14.20
C PRO A 379 -13.94 -9.72 -12.96
N GLY A 380 -15.11 -10.29 -13.10
CA GLY A 380 -15.97 -10.60 -11.96
C GLY A 380 -15.32 -11.64 -11.03
N PRO A 381 -15.82 -11.78 -9.79
CA PRO A 381 -15.40 -12.87 -8.91
C PRO A 381 -15.67 -14.19 -9.63
N GLY A 382 -14.60 -14.94 -9.93
CA GLY A 382 -14.72 -16.25 -10.58
C GLY A 382 -15.68 -17.17 -9.84
N PRO A 383 -16.28 -18.18 -10.50
CA PRO A 383 -17.22 -19.08 -9.85
C PRO A 383 -16.55 -19.70 -8.62
N THR A 384 -17.15 -19.49 -7.46
CA THR A 384 -16.75 -20.17 -6.22
C THR A 384 -16.69 -21.66 -6.51
N PRO A 385 -15.57 -22.36 -6.23
CA PRO A 385 -15.54 -23.80 -6.42
C PRO A 385 -16.64 -24.42 -5.59
N THR A 386 -17.69 -24.88 -6.25
CA THR A 386 -18.79 -25.63 -5.64
C THR A 386 -18.15 -26.85 -5.00
N GLY A 387 -18.16 -26.92 -3.67
CA GLY A 387 -17.65 -28.06 -2.93
C GLY A 387 -18.25 -29.35 -3.51
N ALA A 388 -17.36 -30.26 -3.89
CA ALA A 388 -17.76 -31.63 -4.20
C ALA A 388 -18.30 -32.29 -2.93
N PRO A 389 -19.32 -33.14 -3.06
CA PRO A 389 -20.02 -33.81 -1.95
C PRO A 389 -19.12 -34.80 -1.20
#